data_913e6d164487275f5a0c7eb34b6a9be4
#
_entry.id   913e6d164487275f5a0c7eb34b6a9be4
#
_cell.length_a   1.000
_cell.length_b   1.000
_cell.length_c   1.000
_cell.angle_alpha   90.00
_cell.angle_beta   90.00
_cell.angle_gamma   90.00
#
_symmetry.space_group_name_H-M   'P 1'
#
loop_
_entity.id
_entity.type
_entity.pdbx_description
1 polymer ?
#
loop_
_entity_poly.entity_id
_entity_poly.type
_entity_poly.pdbx_seq_one_letter_code
_entity_poly.pdbx_strand_id
1 'polypeptide(L)'
;MAAVPTYVQVLLPVKLRWIPTYAAPAALEPGQRVCVELGHRRYDGVVWCRQERPELPPERIQPILSVREDLPRVTAEELRFWAFLADYYLCTLGEVYKAAYPLLKTRSEQTAADILTRLQARLEKKNQQLSGKHNERVIQRLTAERDALLAEIAGYCHSERSEESGSFGKPQDDKDGARDGGKPQVRLGAAHREAFLPAIREALAAGRQVLVLTPEIAFCDSMEAFLRPEFGPQLQLFHSGRTPVQRRHTAERLRSGVSALVLGTRSALFLPFRDLALVIIDEEQDPAYKQTEPAPRYHGRDAAIALAGIHGARVLLGATVPSLETLLNIRSEKYALAPVATPAPRAEVIDLAAERRKNGLVGNFSRKLIDAVRQSSGPVLLLRGWEKPEALQEEADTLFPGRDIRIKTLAALKREGADGAAILAVMQADALISRDDFRADERAAQLLGTLGLFAPHILVQTGVPARFSGERSLDDLLAERQQFGFPPCTRLVELRRQGSGEILERHFLPRDRSLAARKADLVSRLAPNTYLDVDPLD
;
A
#
# COMPACT_ATOMS: atom_id res chain seq x y z
N MET A 1 3.13 -29.11 -45.23
CA MET A 1 1.98 -28.26 -44.84
C MET A 1 2.52 -27.08 -44.04
N ALA A 2 2.37 -25.85 -44.52
CA ALA A 2 2.74 -24.70 -43.75
C ALA A 2 1.84 -24.64 -42.50
N ALA A 3 2.42 -24.56 -41.32
CA ALA A 3 1.68 -24.45 -40.07
C ALA A 3 0.79 -23.19 -40.15
N VAL A 4 -0.50 -23.34 -39.86
CA VAL A 4 -1.43 -22.22 -39.80
C VAL A 4 -0.89 -21.27 -38.74
N PRO A 5 -0.64 -19.99 -39.08
CA PRO A 5 -0.09 -19.05 -38.12
C PRO A 5 -1.07 -18.88 -36.96
N THR A 6 -0.58 -19.04 -35.74
CA THR A 6 -1.35 -18.80 -34.52
C THR A 6 -1.16 -17.35 -34.12
N TYR A 7 -2.23 -16.65 -33.79
CA TYR A 7 -2.17 -15.24 -33.35
C TYR A 7 -2.40 -15.14 -31.86
N VAL A 8 -1.69 -14.22 -31.23
CA VAL A 8 -1.82 -13.94 -29.79
C VAL A 8 -1.84 -12.43 -29.53
N GLN A 9 -2.65 -12.02 -28.59
CA GLN A 9 -2.56 -10.68 -28.03
C GLN A 9 -1.47 -10.64 -26.97
N VAL A 10 -0.60 -9.65 -27.02
CA VAL A 10 0.55 -9.50 -26.12
C VAL A 10 0.44 -8.21 -25.32
N LEU A 11 0.33 -8.36 -24.01
CA LEU A 11 0.32 -7.24 -23.08
C LEU A 11 1.73 -6.67 -22.91
N LEU A 12 1.87 -5.35 -23.10
CA LEU A 12 3.15 -4.63 -23.02
C LEU A 12 3.13 -3.61 -21.87
N PRO A 13 4.27 -3.28 -21.23
CA PRO A 13 4.34 -2.33 -20.12
C PRO A 13 4.32 -0.87 -20.59
N VAL A 14 3.38 -0.55 -21.49
CA VAL A 14 3.18 0.77 -22.09
C VAL A 14 1.71 1.16 -22.06
N LYS A 15 1.43 2.46 -22.00
CA LYS A 15 0.05 2.99 -21.98
C LYS A 15 -0.56 2.88 -23.38
N LEU A 16 -1.23 1.77 -23.66
CA LEU A 16 -2.00 1.53 -24.89
C LEU A 16 -3.46 1.28 -24.51
N ARG A 17 -4.39 1.83 -25.30
CA ARG A 17 -5.84 1.59 -25.15
C ARG A 17 -6.29 0.26 -25.77
N TRP A 18 -5.40 -0.44 -26.46
CA TRP A 18 -5.61 -1.71 -27.14
C TRP A 18 -4.43 -2.65 -26.86
N ILE A 19 -4.65 -3.94 -26.99
CA ILE A 19 -3.62 -4.96 -26.82
C ILE A 19 -3.15 -5.38 -28.22
N PRO A 20 -1.86 -5.19 -28.57
CA PRO A 20 -1.35 -5.53 -29.88
C PRO A 20 -1.35 -7.04 -30.13
N THR A 21 -1.67 -7.41 -31.39
CA THR A 21 -1.68 -8.79 -31.88
C THR A 21 -0.37 -9.11 -32.58
N TYR A 22 0.17 -10.30 -32.34
CA TYR A 22 1.41 -10.81 -32.95
C TYR A 22 1.19 -12.22 -33.51
N ALA A 23 1.95 -12.56 -34.55
CA ALA A 23 2.00 -13.92 -35.08
C ALA A 23 2.96 -14.77 -34.23
N ALA A 24 2.49 -15.90 -33.74
CA ALA A 24 3.26 -16.80 -32.90
C ALA A 24 3.74 -18.01 -33.72
N PRO A 25 4.98 -18.49 -33.51
CA PRO A 25 5.52 -19.65 -34.22
C PRO A 25 4.87 -20.99 -33.79
N ALA A 26 4.22 -20.99 -32.64
CA ALA A 26 3.51 -22.13 -32.07
C ALA A 26 2.32 -21.66 -31.21
N ALA A 27 1.48 -22.57 -30.79
CA ALA A 27 0.38 -22.28 -29.87
C ALA A 27 0.93 -21.87 -28.49
N LEU A 28 0.83 -20.59 -28.15
CA LEU A 28 1.23 -20.05 -26.86
C LEU A 28 0.04 -19.93 -25.90
N GLU A 29 0.29 -20.17 -24.62
CA GLU A 29 -0.70 -20.07 -23.55
C GLU A 29 -0.69 -18.68 -22.87
N PRO A 30 -1.82 -18.21 -22.37
CA PRO A 30 -1.85 -17.00 -21.54
C PRO A 30 -0.86 -17.08 -20.38
N GLY A 31 -0.20 -15.94 -20.10
CA GLY A 31 0.82 -15.84 -19.07
C GLY A 31 2.24 -16.16 -19.54
N GLN A 32 2.44 -16.78 -20.71
CA GLN A 32 3.78 -16.99 -21.25
C GLN A 32 4.44 -15.66 -21.58
N ARG A 33 5.76 -15.59 -21.37
CA ARG A 33 6.56 -14.41 -21.60
C ARG A 33 7.17 -14.44 -23.01
N VAL A 34 7.11 -13.31 -23.68
CA VAL A 34 7.57 -13.19 -25.06
C VAL A 34 8.31 -11.88 -25.26
N CYS A 35 9.28 -11.86 -26.17
CA CYS A 35 9.92 -10.65 -26.65
C CYS A 35 9.27 -10.26 -28.00
N VAL A 36 8.84 -9.01 -28.09
CA VAL A 36 8.20 -8.46 -29.27
C VAL A 36 8.74 -7.07 -29.59
N GLU A 37 8.52 -6.61 -30.81
CA GLU A 37 8.85 -5.25 -31.24
C GLU A 37 7.58 -4.42 -31.40
N LEU A 38 7.61 -3.19 -30.89
CA LEU A 38 6.57 -2.17 -31.13
C LEU A 38 7.24 -0.82 -31.34
N GLY A 39 7.02 -0.19 -32.52
CA GLY A 39 7.59 1.13 -32.85
C GLY A 39 9.13 1.15 -32.76
N HIS A 40 9.80 0.16 -33.33
CA HIS A 40 11.27 -0.03 -33.31
C HIS A 40 11.90 -0.22 -31.91
N ARG A 41 11.09 -0.56 -30.91
CA ARG A 41 11.55 -0.87 -29.56
C ARG A 41 11.16 -2.29 -29.20
N ARG A 42 12.08 -2.99 -28.54
CA ARG A 42 11.82 -4.34 -28.01
C ARG A 42 11.24 -4.26 -26.61
N TYR A 43 10.25 -5.11 -26.36
CA TYR A 43 9.57 -5.22 -25.09
C TYR A 43 9.43 -6.68 -24.66
N ASP A 44 9.63 -6.93 -23.38
CA ASP A 44 9.18 -8.16 -22.75
C ASP A 44 7.69 -8.04 -22.49
N GLY A 45 6.90 -8.85 -23.20
CA GLY A 45 5.45 -8.89 -23.10
C GLY A 45 4.97 -10.16 -22.41
N VAL A 46 3.66 -10.19 -22.15
CA VAL A 46 2.94 -11.35 -21.62
C VAL A 46 1.82 -11.70 -22.60
N VAL A 47 1.73 -12.96 -22.98
CA VAL A 47 0.61 -13.47 -23.77
C VAL A 47 -0.67 -13.27 -22.95
N TRP A 48 -1.59 -12.47 -23.46
CA TRP A 48 -2.85 -12.15 -22.82
C TRP A 48 -3.91 -13.20 -23.15
N CYS A 49 -4.13 -13.40 -24.44
CA CYS A 49 -5.02 -14.44 -24.95
C CYS A 49 -4.62 -14.87 -26.37
N ARG A 50 -5.16 -15.99 -26.81
CA ARG A 50 -5.11 -16.44 -28.20
C ARG A 50 -6.19 -15.72 -29.00
N GLN A 51 -5.91 -15.46 -30.27
CA GLN A 51 -6.84 -14.83 -31.20
C GLN A 51 -6.94 -15.68 -32.46
N GLU A 52 -8.10 -16.28 -32.68
CA GLU A 52 -8.32 -17.13 -33.87
C GLU A 52 -8.44 -16.31 -35.17
N ARG A 53 -9.05 -15.11 -35.06
CA ARG A 53 -9.24 -14.21 -36.19
C ARG A 53 -8.74 -12.81 -35.80
N PRO A 54 -7.57 -12.42 -36.31
CA PRO A 54 -7.06 -11.07 -36.04
C PRO A 54 -7.87 -10.04 -36.84
N GLU A 55 -8.01 -8.83 -36.26
CA GLU A 55 -8.69 -7.70 -36.90
C GLU A 55 -7.86 -7.11 -38.06
N LEU A 56 -6.55 -7.30 -38.00
CA LEU A 56 -5.60 -6.81 -39.00
C LEU A 56 -5.31 -7.89 -40.06
N PRO A 57 -5.06 -7.48 -41.32
CA PRO A 57 -4.57 -8.40 -42.35
C PRO A 57 -3.25 -9.08 -41.90
N PRO A 58 -3.06 -10.38 -42.20
CA PRO A 58 -1.87 -11.14 -41.76
C PRO A 58 -0.53 -10.48 -42.09
N GLU A 59 -0.45 -9.78 -43.22
CA GLU A 59 0.77 -9.11 -43.72
C GLU A 59 1.19 -7.91 -42.83
N ARG A 60 0.28 -7.39 -42.01
CA ARG A 60 0.51 -6.27 -41.08
C ARG A 60 0.82 -6.73 -39.66
N ILE A 61 0.68 -8.02 -39.39
CA ILE A 61 0.92 -8.58 -38.06
C ILE A 61 2.39 -8.99 -37.94
N GLN A 62 3.10 -8.35 -37.02
CA GLN A 62 4.50 -8.65 -36.77
C GLN A 62 4.64 -9.99 -36.02
N PRO A 63 5.72 -10.76 -36.26
CA PRO A 63 5.99 -11.98 -35.52
C PRO A 63 6.50 -11.66 -34.11
N ILE A 64 6.31 -12.60 -33.20
CA ILE A 64 7.03 -12.64 -31.93
C ILE A 64 8.52 -12.89 -32.22
N LEU A 65 9.41 -12.12 -31.58
CA LEU A 65 10.87 -12.26 -31.75
C LEU A 65 11.40 -13.53 -31.08
N SER A 66 10.97 -13.78 -29.85
CA SER A 66 11.33 -14.99 -29.10
C SER A 66 10.35 -15.26 -27.95
N VAL A 67 10.25 -16.51 -27.55
CA VAL A 67 9.60 -16.93 -26.30
C VAL A 67 10.66 -16.87 -25.19
N ARG A 68 10.32 -16.26 -24.05
CA ARG A 68 11.21 -16.05 -22.91
C ARG A 68 10.99 -17.13 -21.87
N GLU A 69 11.58 -18.30 -22.11
CA GLU A 69 11.51 -19.43 -21.18
C GLU A 69 12.31 -19.19 -19.89
N ASP A 70 13.28 -18.29 -19.94
CA ASP A 70 14.07 -17.81 -18.80
C ASP A 70 13.28 -16.94 -17.81
N LEU A 71 12.11 -16.47 -18.21
CA LEU A 71 11.22 -15.65 -17.37
C LEU A 71 10.08 -16.47 -16.79
N PRO A 72 9.75 -16.26 -15.51
CA PRO A 72 8.61 -16.98 -14.92
C PRO A 72 7.31 -16.63 -15.63
N ARG A 73 6.47 -17.63 -15.83
CA ARG A 73 5.12 -17.46 -16.38
C ARG A 73 4.26 -16.68 -15.39
N VAL A 74 3.45 -15.77 -15.90
CA VAL A 74 2.39 -15.05 -15.14
C VAL A 74 1.21 -16.00 -14.94
N THR A 75 0.67 -16.09 -13.75
CA THR A 75 -0.43 -16.99 -13.43
C THR A 75 -1.77 -16.45 -13.91
N ALA A 76 -2.79 -17.31 -13.98
CA ALA A 76 -4.14 -16.89 -14.33
C ALA A 76 -4.73 -15.93 -13.28
N GLU A 77 -4.37 -16.11 -12.00
CA GLU A 77 -4.77 -15.25 -10.89
C GLU A 77 -4.17 -13.84 -11.04
N GLU A 78 -2.87 -13.75 -11.38
CA GLU A 78 -2.22 -12.45 -11.66
C GLU A 78 -2.91 -11.75 -12.84
N LEU A 79 -3.20 -12.45 -13.95
CA LEU A 79 -3.89 -11.87 -15.11
C LEU A 79 -5.31 -11.41 -14.75
N ARG A 80 -6.07 -12.19 -13.97
CA ARG A 80 -7.40 -11.80 -13.49
C ARG A 80 -7.33 -10.56 -12.59
N PHE A 81 -6.33 -10.49 -11.71
CA PHE A 81 -6.13 -9.34 -10.85
C PHE A 81 -5.78 -8.08 -11.66
N TRP A 82 -4.93 -8.20 -12.68
CA TRP A 82 -4.60 -7.06 -13.56
C TRP A 82 -5.81 -6.58 -14.35
N ALA A 83 -6.64 -7.50 -14.85
CA ALA A 83 -7.90 -7.17 -15.51
C ALA A 83 -8.84 -6.39 -14.58
N PHE A 84 -9.00 -6.86 -13.34
CA PHE A 84 -9.78 -6.17 -12.32
C PHE A 84 -9.28 -4.75 -12.07
N LEU A 85 -7.97 -4.56 -11.87
CA LEU A 85 -7.41 -3.24 -11.61
C LEU A 85 -7.63 -2.28 -12.80
N ALA A 86 -7.46 -2.75 -14.03
CA ALA A 86 -7.65 -1.94 -15.22
C ALA A 86 -9.11 -1.49 -15.36
N ASP A 87 -10.07 -2.40 -15.20
CA ASP A 87 -11.51 -2.10 -15.30
C ASP A 87 -12.00 -1.22 -14.14
N TYR A 88 -11.63 -1.59 -12.91
CA TYR A 88 -12.13 -0.91 -11.72
C TYR A 88 -11.61 0.53 -11.62
N TYR A 89 -10.33 0.76 -11.92
CA TYR A 89 -9.66 2.06 -11.77
C TYR A 89 -9.50 2.81 -13.10
N LEU A 90 -10.14 2.35 -14.17
CA LEU A 90 -10.22 3.01 -15.48
C LEU A 90 -8.84 3.38 -16.06
N CYS A 91 -7.89 2.46 -15.91
CA CYS A 91 -6.55 2.58 -16.47
C CYS A 91 -6.31 1.48 -17.53
N THR A 92 -5.20 1.58 -18.25
CA THR A 92 -4.85 0.57 -19.25
C THR A 92 -4.18 -0.66 -18.59
N LEU A 93 -4.38 -1.83 -19.18
CA LEU A 93 -3.68 -3.05 -18.75
C LEU A 93 -2.15 -2.89 -18.81
N GLY A 94 -1.64 -2.12 -19.77
CA GLY A 94 -0.22 -1.82 -19.86
C GLY A 94 0.33 -1.01 -18.68
N GLU A 95 -0.47 -0.10 -18.11
CA GLU A 95 -0.11 0.63 -16.88
C GLU A 95 -0.10 -0.31 -15.67
N VAL A 96 -1.04 -1.26 -15.58
CA VAL A 96 -1.06 -2.28 -14.52
C VAL A 96 0.15 -3.20 -14.65
N TYR A 97 0.43 -3.72 -15.85
CA TYR A 97 1.59 -4.57 -16.10
C TYR A 97 2.90 -3.85 -15.76
N LYS A 98 3.01 -2.55 -16.08
CA LYS A 98 4.17 -1.75 -15.72
C LYS A 98 4.38 -1.68 -14.21
N ALA A 99 3.33 -1.61 -13.41
CA ALA A 99 3.40 -1.63 -11.95
C ALA A 99 3.91 -2.99 -11.41
N ALA A 100 3.49 -4.09 -12.02
CA ALA A 100 3.92 -5.46 -11.70
C ALA A 100 5.30 -5.83 -12.31
N TYR A 101 5.71 -5.16 -13.38
CA TYR A 101 6.89 -5.51 -14.18
C TYR A 101 8.21 -5.67 -13.41
N PRO A 102 8.54 -4.88 -12.39
CA PRO A 102 9.75 -5.07 -11.61
C PRO A 102 9.89 -6.44 -10.97
N LEU A 103 8.76 -7.07 -10.63
CA LEU A 103 8.73 -8.42 -10.03
C LEU A 103 8.92 -9.53 -11.07
N LEU A 104 8.64 -9.22 -12.33
CA LEU A 104 8.71 -10.14 -13.46
C LEU A 104 10.05 -10.08 -14.21
N LYS A 105 10.86 -9.04 -13.95
CA LYS A 105 12.21 -8.96 -14.49
C LYS A 105 13.06 -10.04 -13.85
N THR A 106 13.54 -10.96 -14.66
CA THR A 106 14.74 -11.71 -14.33
C THR A 106 15.96 -10.82 -14.56
N ARG A 107 17.12 -11.23 -14.08
CA ARG A 107 18.39 -10.59 -14.42
C ARG A 107 18.46 -10.42 -15.95
N SER A 108 18.14 -9.25 -16.49
CA SER A 108 18.53 -8.94 -17.84
C SER A 108 20.06 -8.87 -17.83
N GLU A 109 20.72 -9.85 -18.42
CA GLU A 109 22.10 -9.82 -18.97
C GLU A 109 23.23 -9.22 -18.10
N GLN A 110 22.96 -8.74 -16.91
CA GLN A 110 23.99 -8.51 -15.92
C GLN A 110 24.17 -9.81 -15.14
N THR A 111 25.17 -10.58 -15.51
CA THR A 111 25.57 -11.76 -14.74
C THR A 111 25.77 -11.39 -13.28
N ALA A 112 25.55 -12.34 -12.36
CA ALA A 112 25.88 -12.13 -10.95
C ALA A 112 27.31 -11.60 -10.77
N ALA A 113 28.23 -12.01 -11.66
CA ALA A 113 29.58 -11.52 -11.78
C ALA A 113 29.66 -10.00 -12.05
N ASP A 114 28.82 -9.43 -12.94
CA ASP A 114 28.83 -7.99 -13.23
C ASP A 114 28.31 -7.17 -12.04
N ILE A 115 27.33 -7.70 -11.32
CA ILE A 115 26.81 -7.04 -10.12
C ILE A 115 27.84 -7.11 -9.00
N LEU A 116 28.43 -8.26 -8.76
CA LEU A 116 29.53 -8.43 -7.79
C LEU A 116 30.72 -7.52 -8.12
N THR A 117 31.12 -7.45 -9.37
CA THR A 117 32.18 -6.55 -9.82
C THR A 117 31.87 -5.08 -9.55
N ARG A 118 30.61 -4.64 -9.80
CA ARG A 118 30.17 -3.28 -9.49
C ARG A 118 30.11 -3.00 -7.98
N LEU A 119 29.64 -3.96 -7.19
CA LEU A 119 29.59 -3.83 -5.74
C LEU A 119 31.01 -3.78 -5.14
N GLN A 120 31.92 -4.62 -5.65
CA GLN A 120 33.33 -4.61 -5.27
C GLN A 120 34.02 -3.28 -5.62
N ALA A 121 33.77 -2.73 -6.81
CA ALA A 121 34.29 -1.42 -7.21
C ALA A 121 33.74 -0.28 -6.32
N ARG A 122 32.46 -0.36 -5.91
CA ARG A 122 31.86 0.60 -4.97
C ARG A 122 32.47 0.46 -3.56
N LEU A 123 32.74 -0.76 -3.12
CA LEU A 123 33.40 -1.05 -1.85
C LEU A 123 34.84 -0.51 -1.84
N GLU A 124 35.61 -0.71 -2.88
CA GLU A 124 36.98 -0.17 -3.05
C GLU A 124 36.97 1.36 -2.99
N LYS A 125 36.05 2.00 -3.70
CA LYS A 125 35.89 3.46 -3.65
C LYS A 125 35.56 3.96 -2.22
N LYS A 126 34.74 3.22 -1.46
CA LYS A 126 34.45 3.55 -0.06
C LYS A 126 35.65 3.35 0.85
N ASN A 127 36.41 2.29 0.66
CA ASN A 127 37.65 2.06 1.40
C ASN A 127 38.69 3.16 1.12
N GLN A 128 38.81 3.61 -0.13
CA GLN A 128 39.69 4.73 -0.50
C GLN A 128 39.18 6.05 0.16
N GLN A 129 37.88 6.27 0.23
CA GLN A 129 37.34 7.43 0.94
C GLN A 129 37.65 7.36 2.45
N LEU A 130 37.57 6.19 3.07
CA LEU A 130 37.86 6.00 4.50
C LEU A 130 39.37 6.21 4.84
N SER A 131 40.28 6.01 3.89
CA SER A 131 41.70 6.25 4.08
C SER A 131 42.08 7.74 4.09
N GLY A 132 41.16 8.66 3.72
CA GLY A 132 41.38 10.08 3.76
C GLY A 132 41.24 10.67 5.18
N LYS A 133 41.74 11.91 5.36
CA LYS A 133 41.54 12.64 6.63
C LYS A 133 40.10 13.17 6.71
N HIS A 134 39.28 12.61 7.62
CA HIS A 134 37.89 13.00 7.83
C HIS A 134 37.61 13.25 9.31
N ASN A 135 36.57 14.03 9.61
CA ASN A 135 36.06 14.15 10.97
C ASN A 135 35.28 12.90 11.39
N GLU A 136 35.10 12.70 12.67
CA GLU A 136 34.52 11.50 13.26
C GLU A 136 33.11 11.15 12.74
N ARG A 137 32.25 12.16 12.51
CA ARG A 137 30.90 11.98 11.94
C ARG A 137 30.93 11.43 10.50
N VAL A 138 31.89 11.90 9.68
CA VAL A 138 32.06 11.44 8.31
C VAL A 138 32.61 10.01 8.30
N ILE A 139 33.53 9.68 9.20
CA ILE A 139 34.06 8.32 9.36
C ILE A 139 32.94 7.37 9.73
N GLN A 140 32.11 7.68 10.73
CA GLN A 140 30.97 6.85 11.14
C GLN A 140 30.00 6.59 9.99
N ARG A 141 29.65 7.63 9.22
CA ARG A 141 28.75 7.48 8.05
C ARG A 141 29.36 6.60 6.97
N LEU A 142 30.63 6.83 6.60
CA LEU A 142 31.31 6.04 5.57
C LEU A 142 31.50 4.58 5.99
N THR A 143 31.73 4.33 7.27
CA THR A 143 31.83 2.96 7.83
C THR A 143 30.48 2.25 7.73
N ALA A 144 29.37 2.89 8.11
CA ALA A 144 28.05 2.32 7.98
C ALA A 144 27.69 2.00 6.52
N GLU A 145 28.03 2.89 5.57
CA GLU A 145 27.81 2.66 4.15
C GLU A 145 28.69 1.52 3.60
N ARG A 146 29.93 1.36 4.08
CA ARG A 146 30.82 0.22 3.75
C ARG A 146 30.23 -1.09 4.27
N ASP A 147 29.80 -1.12 5.51
CA ASP A 147 29.28 -2.33 6.15
C ASP A 147 27.96 -2.79 5.51
N ALA A 148 27.14 -1.85 5.05
CA ALA A 148 25.94 -2.14 4.24
C ALA A 148 26.32 -2.79 2.88
N LEU A 149 27.37 -2.31 2.20
CA LEU A 149 27.86 -2.91 0.95
C LEU A 149 28.45 -4.31 1.19
N LEU A 150 29.15 -4.54 2.29
CA LEU A 150 29.67 -5.86 2.65
C LEU A 150 28.52 -6.86 2.90
N ALA A 151 27.47 -6.43 3.59
CA ALA A 151 26.28 -7.26 3.80
C ALA A 151 25.56 -7.57 2.46
N GLU A 152 25.50 -6.60 1.54
CA GLU A 152 24.93 -6.80 0.21
C GLU A 152 25.74 -7.82 -0.61
N ILE A 153 27.06 -7.74 -0.59
CA ILE A 153 27.97 -8.70 -1.26
C ILE A 153 27.84 -10.10 -0.66
N ALA A 154 27.79 -10.21 0.66
CA ALA A 154 27.62 -11.49 1.35
C ALA A 154 26.27 -12.16 0.98
N GLY A 155 25.20 -11.38 0.85
CA GLY A 155 23.90 -11.86 0.39
C GLY A 155 23.94 -12.47 -1.02
N TYR A 156 24.77 -11.94 -1.91
CA TYR A 156 24.98 -12.52 -3.25
C TYR A 156 25.78 -13.83 -3.22
N CYS A 157 26.82 -13.92 -2.40
CA CYS A 157 27.64 -15.12 -2.29
C CYS A 157 26.90 -16.31 -1.67
N HIS A 158 25.92 -16.05 -0.78
CA HIS A 158 25.08 -17.11 -0.21
C HIS A 158 24.02 -17.64 -1.18
N SER A 159 23.54 -16.82 -2.13
CA SER A 159 22.55 -17.26 -3.11
C SER A 159 23.12 -18.22 -4.16
N GLU A 160 24.42 -18.16 -4.45
CA GLU A 160 25.07 -19.07 -5.41
C GLU A 160 25.34 -20.48 -4.85
N ARG A 161 25.41 -20.63 -3.52
CA ARG A 161 25.62 -21.96 -2.89
C ARG A 161 24.36 -22.80 -2.74
N SER A 162 23.16 -22.23 -2.93
CA SER A 162 21.87 -22.95 -2.77
C SER A 162 21.29 -23.49 -4.08
N GLU A 163 21.93 -23.29 -5.22
CA GLU A 163 21.42 -23.75 -6.53
C GLU A 163 21.78 -25.20 -6.89
N GLU A 164 22.55 -25.93 -6.07
CA GLU A 164 23.04 -27.27 -6.41
C GLU A 164 22.27 -28.46 -5.81
N SER A 165 21.09 -28.33 -5.26
CA SER A 165 20.30 -29.52 -4.90
C SER A 165 18.81 -29.26 -4.81
N GLY A 166 18.08 -29.65 -5.83
CA GLY A 166 16.62 -29.67 -5.79
C GLY A 166 16.00 -30.22 -7.06
N SER A 167 15.90 -31.55 -7.17
CA SER A 167 15.11 -32.23 -8.19
C SER A 167 13.65 -31.84 -8.03
N PHE A 168 13.07 -31.18 -9.03
CA PHE A 168 11.67 -30.74 -9.05
C PHE A 168 10.74 -31.90 -9.39
N GLY A 169 9.86 -32.27 -8.45
CA GLY A 169 8.68 -33.07 -8.70
C GLY A 169 7.65 -32.30 -9.54
N LYS A 170 7.04 -32.99 -10.49
CA LYS A 170 5.98 -32.44 -11.35
C LYS A 170 4.78 -32.00 -10.49
N PRO A 171 4.12 -30.87 -10.81
CA PRO A 171 2.87 -30.48 -10.16
C PRO A 171 1.75 -31.46 -10.52
N GLN A 172 1.07 -31.98 -9.53
CA GLN A 172 -0.22 -32.62 -9.70
C GLN A 172 -1.31 -31.59 -9.99
N ASP A 173 -2.00 -31.76 -11.10
CA ASP A 173 -3.25 -31.05 -11.39
C ASP A 173 -4.33 -31.60 -10.46
N ASP A 174 -4.70 -30.82 -9.44
CA ASP A 174 -5.89 -31.09 -8.65
C ASP A 174 -6.90 -29.95 -8.74
N LYS A 175 -7.90 -30.24 -9.52
CA LYS A 175 -9.34 -29.95 -9.49
C LYS A 175 -9.88 -28.75 -8.69
N ASP A 176 -10.60 -27.94 -9.46
CA ASP A 176 -11.75 -27.09 -9.14
C ASP A 176 -12.53 -27.50 -7.89
N GLY A 177 -12.24 -26.82 -6.81
CA GLY A 177 -13.16 -26.53 -5.75
C GLY A 177 -13.09 -25.01 -5.54
N ALA A 178 -14.11 -24.28 -5.99
CA ALA A 178 -14.24 -22.85 -5.68
C ALA A 178 -14.20 -22.69 -4.16
N ARG A 179 -13.06 -22.26 -3.64
CA ARG A 179 -12.89 -21.97 -2.22
C ARG A 179 -13.64 -20.67 -1.96
N ASP A 180 -14.75 -20.73 -1.22
CA ASP A 180 -15.45 -19.52 -0.75
C ASP A 180 -14.69 -18.97 0.45
N GLY A 181 -14.01 -17.84 0.27
CA GLY A 181 -13.33 -17.11 1.35
C GLY A 181 -14.27 -16.52 2.40
N GLY A 182 -15.58 -16.60 2.18
CA GLY A 182 -16.59 -16.02 3.05
C GLY A 182 -16.62 -14.50 3.03
N LYS A 183 -17.54 -13.91 3.82
CA LYS A 183 -17.62 -12.44 3.96
C LYS A 183 -16.36 -11.90 4.64
N PRO A 184 -15.78 -10.77 4.18
CA PRO A 184 -14.72 -10.06 4.90
C PRO A 184 -15.12 -9.78 6.34
N GLN A 185 -14.22 -10.05 7.28
CA GLN A 185 -14.44 -9.84 8.71
C GLN A 185 -13.73 -8.57 9.17
N VAL A 186 -14.45 -7.72 9.91
CA VAL A 186 -13.92 -6.46 10.43
C VAL A 186 -13.65 -6.59 11.93
N ARG A 187 -12.46 -6.18 12.36
CA ARG A 187 -11.98 -6.13 13.74
C ARG A 187 -11.74 -4.67 14.12
N LEU A 188 -12.46 -4.18 15.11
CA LEU A 188 -12.36 -2.77 15.53
C LEU A 188 -11.70 -2.65 16.91
N GLY A 189 -11.16 -1.47 17.18
CA GLY A 189 -10.59 -1.09 18.47
C GLY A 189 -9.07 -1.21 18.53
N ALA A 190 -8.48 -0.75 19.64
CA ALA A 190 -7.03 -0.63 19.80
C ALA A 190 -6.27 -1.97 19.75
N ALA A 191 -6.92 -3.08 20.15
CA ALA A 191 -6.34 -4.42 20.17
C ALA A 191 -6.70 -5.28 18.94
N HIS A 192 -7.12 -4.67 17.83
CA HIS A 192 -7.55 -5.41 16.63
C HIS A 192 -6.45 -6.34 16.06
N ARG A 193 -5.17 -5.98 16.22
CA ARG A 193 -4.02 -6.78 15.73
C ARG A 193 -3.90 -8.15 16.40
N GLU A 194 -4.22 -8.24 17.69
CA GLU A 194 -4.20 -9.52 18.42
C GLU A 194 -5.18 -10.53 17.83
N ALA A 195 -6.30 -10.04 17.29
CA ALA A 195 -7.30 -10.88 16.63
C ALA A 195 -6.82 -11.48 15.29
N PHE A 196 -5.70 -11.04 14.75
CA PHE A 196 -5.11 -11.59 13.52
C PHE A 196 -4.34 -12.89 13.79
N LEU A 197 -3.67 -13.01 14.95
CA LEU A 197 -2.75 -14.10 15.27
C LEU A 197 -3.36 -15.51 15.09
N PRO A 198 -4.58 -15.81 15.59
CA PRO A 198 -5.17 -17.14 15.40
C PRO A 198 -5.37 -17.50 13.93
N ALA A 199 -5.81 -16.55 13.10
CA ALA A 199 -6.06 -16.78 11.69
C ALA A 199 -4.75 -16.98 10.89
N ILE A 200 -3.70 -16.24 11.24
CA ILE A 200 -2.35 -16.43 10.65
C ILE A 200 -1.83 -17.82 10.98
N ARG A 201 -1.92 -18.20 12.27
CA ARG A 201 -1.46 -19.51 12.75
C ARG A 201 -2.17 -20.66 12.03
N GLU A 202 -3.49 -20.57 11.90
CA GLU A 202 -4.31 -21.54 11.18
C GLU A 202 -3.87 -21.70 9.71
N ALA A 203 -3.72 -20.58 8.98
CA ALA A 203 -3.34 -20.60 7.58
C ALA A 203 -1.92 -21.16 7.36
N LEU A 204 -0.95 -20.77 8.19
CA LEU A 204 0.43 -21.25 8.10
C LEU A 204 0.56 -22.72 8.50
N ALA A 205 -0.20 -23.18 9.51
CA ALA A 205 -0.24 -24.59 9.92
C ALA A 205 -0.83 -25.47 8.80
N ALA A 206 -1.74 -24.95 7.99
CA ALA A 206 -2.27 -25.60 6.79
C ALA A 206 -1.30 -25.56 5.59
N GLY A 207 -0.09 -25.05 5.75
CA GLY A 207 0.92 -24.96 4.70
C GLY A 207 0.68 -23.83 3.71
N ARG A 208 -0.24 -22.90 3.97
CA ARG A 208 -0.71 -21.90 3.00
C ARG A 208 -0.03 -20.54 3.15
N GLN A 209 -0.30 -19.65 2.21
CA GLN A 209 0.30 -18.30 2.14
C GLN A 209 -0.64 -17.25 2.75
N VAL A 210 -0.04 -16.29 3.47
CA VAL A 210 -0.74 -15.19 4.14
C VAL A 210 -0.14 -13.86 3.70
N LEU A 211 -1.00 -12.88 3.41
CA LEU A 211 -0.61 -11.51 3.13
C LEU A 211 -1.13 -10.59 4.23
N VAL A 212 -0.23 -9.85 4.88
CA VAL A 212 -0.54 -8.75 5.79
C VAL A 212 -0.13 -7.44 5.14
N LEU A 213 -1.10 -6.56 4.94
CA LEU A 213 -0.88 -5.23 4.37
C LEU A 213 -0.92 -4.18 5.47
N THR A 214 0.03 -3.26 5.40
CA THR A 214 0.06 -2.02 6.17
C THR A 214 0.04 -0.82 5.24
N PRO A 215 -0.49 0.34 5.69
CA PRO A 215 -0.62 1.52 4.81
C PRO A 215 0.73 2.04 4.30
N GLU A 216 1.73 2.11 5.18
CA GLU A 216 3.05 2.67 4.93
C GLU A 216 4.16 1.79 5.52
N ILE A 217 5.41 2.02 5.09
CA ILE A 217 6.59 1.30 5.58
C ILE A 217 6.74 1.47 7.10
N ALA A 218 6.43 2.66 7.64
CA ALA A 218 6.50 2.93 9.07
C ALA A 218 5.64 1.96 9.92
N PHE A 219 4.46 1.61 9.41
CA PHE A 219 3.61 0.60 10.05
C PHE A 219 4.13 -0.84 9.86
N CYS A 220 4.90 -1.10 8.78
CA CYS A 220 5.56 -2.40 8.62
C CYS A 220 6.52 -2.69 9.78
N ASP A 221 7.30 -1.72 10.24
CA ASP A 221 8.27 -1.92 11.32
C ASP A 221 7.57 -2.31 12.64
N SER A 222 6.48 -1.61 12.98
CA SER A 222 5.66 -1.91 14.15
C SER A 222 4.97 -3.29 14.03
N MET A 223 4.44 -3.61 12.85
CA MET A 223 3.79 -4.90 12.60
C MET A 223 4.81 -6.04 12.55
N GLU A 224 6.01 -5.80 12.02
CA GLU A 224 7.10 -6.76 12.05
C GLU A 224 7.49 -7.11 13.50
N ALA A 225 7.68 -6.08 14.35
CA ALA A 225 7.98 -6.29 15.76
C ALA A 225 6.89 -7.09 16.47
N PHE A 226 5.63 -6.91 16.10
CA PHE A 226 4.49 -7.66 16.62
C PHE A 226 4.45 -9.12 16.12
N LEU A 227 4.73 -9.37 14.84
CA LEU A 227 4.60 -10.71 14.23
C LEU A 227 5.86 -11.56 14.37
N ARG A 228 7.04 -10.97 14.43
CA ARG A 228 8.34 -11.67 14.41
C ARG A 228 8.56 -12.64 15.58
N PRO A 229 8.14 -12.35 16.82
CA PRO A 229 8.33 -13.30 17.94
C PRO A 229 7.68 -14.66 17.68
N GLU A 230 6.54 -14.70 17.01
CA GLU A 230 5.81 -15.94 16.75
C GLU A 230 6.11 -16.54 15.36
N PHE A 231 6.21 -15.71 14.32
CA PHE A 231 6.27 -16.15 12.92
C PHE A 231 7.61 -15.85 12.22
N GLY A 232 8.64 -15.48 12.97
CA GLY A 232 9.92 -15.01 12.43
C GLY A 232 10.49 -15.81 11.26
N PRO A 233 10.57 -17.16 11.32
CA PRO A 233 11.12 -17.98 10.22
C PRO A 233 10.30 -17.93 8.93
N GLN A 234 8.99 -17.71 9.03
CA GLN A 234 8.07 -17.68 7.89
C GLN A 234 7.78 -16.26 7.40
N LEU A 235 8.17 -15.23 8.17
CA LEU A 235 7.90 -13.82 7.89
C LEU A 235 8.82 -13.29 6.80
N GLN A 236 8.21 -12.82 5.70
CA GLN A 236 8.86 -12.18 4.56
C GLN A 236 8.42 -10.73 4.46
N LEU A 237 9.37 -9.80 4.40
CA LEU A 237 9.08 -8.38 4.25
C LEU A 237 9.10 -7.97 2.78
N PHE A 238 8.04 -7.26 2.34
CA PHE A 238 7.93 -6.81 0.96
C PHE A 238 7.44 -5.36 0.85
N HIS A 239 8.35 -4.42 0.66
CA HIS A 239 8.06 -3.00 0.42
C HIS A 239 9.22 -2.34 -0.35
N SER A 240 9.06 -1.09 -0.78
CA SER A 240 10.06 -0.38 -1.59
C SER A 240 11.40 -0.14 -0.90
N GLY A 241 11.45 -0.19 0.44
CA GLY A 241 12.68 -0.11 1.22
C GLY A 241 13.53 -1.39 1.20
N ARG A 242 13.00 -2.52 0.68
CA ARG A 242 13.76 -3.77 0.54
C ARG A 242 14.55 -3.78 -0.77
N THR A 243 15.71 -4.44 -0.76
CA THR A 243 16.54 -4.54 -1.98
C THR A 243 15.84 -5.32 -3.09
N PRO A 244 16.18 -5.07 -4.37
CA PRO A 244 15.61 -5.84 -5.48
C PRO A 244 15.82 -7.36 -5.34
N VAL A 245 16.93 -7.78 -4.76
CA VAL A 245 17.25 -9.20 -4.51
C VAL A 245 16.28 -9.81 -3.49
N GLN A 246 16.11 -9.14 -2.34
CA GLN A 246 15.16 -9.58 -1.31
C GLN A 246 13.74 -9.68 -1.84
N ARG A 247 13.30 -8.67 -2.61
CA ARG A 247 11.97 -8.70 -3.22
C ARG A 247 11.80 -9.85 -4.22
N ARG A 248 12.83 -10.15 -5.02
CA ARG A 248 12.83 -11.28 -5.94
C ARG A 248 12.74 -12.60 -5.18
N HIS A 249 13.57 -12.79 -4.17
CA HIS A 249 13.57 -14.00 -3.34
C HIS A 249 12.18 -14.25 -2.72
N THR A 250 11.51 -13.22 -2.20
CA THR A 250 10.13 -13.35 -1.72
C THR A 250 9.19 -13.81 -2.84
N ALA A 251 9.29 -13.23 -4.04
CA ALA A 251 8.44 -13.60 -5.17
C ALA A 251 8.68 -15.06 -5.64
N GLU A 252 9.94 -15.50 -5.70
CA GLU A 252 10.33 -16.87 -6.06
C GLU A 252 9.82 -17.87 -5.04
N ARG A 253 9.96 -17.57 -3.74
CA ARG A 253 9.45 -18.39 -2.65
C ARG A 253 7.93 -18.56 -2.73
N LEU A 254 7.19 -17.51 -3.06
CA LEU A 254 5.72 -17.59 -3.22
C LEU A 254 5.33 -18.41 -4.45
N ARG A 255 6.06 -18.26 -5.57
CA ARG A 255 5.84 -19.08 -6.77
C ARG A 255 6.06 -20.57 -6.55
N SER A 256 6.99 -20.94 -5.70
CA SER A 256 7.23 -22.36 -5.38
C SER A 256 6.11 -22.96 -4.51
N GLY A 257 5.13 -22.17 -4.06
CA GLY A 257 4.02 -22.65 -3.23
C GLY A 257 4.36 -22.88 -1.77
N VAL A 258 5.57 -22.49 -1.32
CA VAL A 258 5.98 -22.64 0.09
C VAL A 258 5.13 -21.75 0.98
N SER A 259 4.73 -22.30 2.13
CA SER A 259 4.05 -21.55 3.19
C SER A 259 4.87 -20.32 3.62
N ALA A 260 4.26 -19.17 3.61
CA ALA A 260 4.90 -17.90 3.95
C ALA A 260 3.89 -16.88 4.48
N LEU A 261 4.36 -16.06 5.44
CA LEU A 261 3.68 -14.87 5.91
C LEU A 261 4.37 -13.65 5.26
N VAL A 262 3.69 -12.98 4.36
CA VAL A 262 4.21 -11.76 3.74
C VAL A 262 3.65 -10.55 4.47
N LEU A 263 4.53 -9.69 4.96
CA LEU A 263 4.19 -8.37 5.47
C LEU A 263 4.67 -7.32 4.49
N GLY A 264 3.77 -6.46 4.02
CA GLY A 264 4.14 -5.46 3.05
C GLY A 264 3.15 -4.30 2.91
N THR A 265 3.50 -3.40 2.00
CA THR A 265 2.62 -2.29 1.58
C THR A 265 1.89 -2.64 0.28
N ARG A 266 1.16 -1.69 -0.29
CA ARG A 266 0.38 -1.84 -1.54
C ARG A 266 1.09 -2.61 -2.66
N SER A 267 2.42 -2.47 -2.79
CA SER A 267 3.18 -3.17 -3.83
C SER A 267 3.20 -4.70 -3.66
N ALA A 268 2.94 -5.21 -2.45
CA ALA A 268 2.86 -6.65 -2.20
C ALA A 268 1.66 -7.33 -2.87
N LEU A 269 0.66 -6.55 -3.31
CA LEU A 269 -0.49 -7.05 -4.07
C LEU A 269 -0.12 -7.65 -5.43
N PHE A 270 1.03 -7.28 -5.99
CA PHE A 270 1.53 -7.80 -7.27
C PHE A 270 2.43 -9.03 -7.11
N LEU A 271 2.53 -9.60 -5.91
CA LEU A 271 3.28 -10.81 -5.68
C LEU A 271 2.56 -12.04 -6.27
N PRO A 272 3.32 -13.01 -6.81
CA PRO A 272 2.78 -14.19 -7.46
C PRO A 272 2.39 -15.28 -6.45
N PHE A 273 1.32 -15.02 -5.69
CA PHE A 273 0.78 -15.99 -4.76
C PHE A 273 0.26 -17.24 -5.50
N ARG A 274 0.53 -18.41 -4.95
CA ARG A 274 0.02 -19.69 -5.47
C ARG A 274 -1.14 -20.23 -4.65
N ASP A 275 -1.06 -20.13 -3.34
CA ASP A 275 -2.05 -20.65 -2.40
C ASP A 275 -2.33 -19.62 -1.29
N LEU A 276 -2.77 -18.43 -1.69
CA LEU A 276 -3.16 -17.38 -0.77
C LEU A 276 -4.44 -17.80 -0.03
N ALA A 277 -4.34 -17.91 1.31
CA ALA A 277 -5.45 -18.33 2.16
C ALA A 277 -6.04 -17.20 2.99
N LEU A 278 -5.24 -16.19 3.29
CA LEU A 278 -5.63 -15.11 4.18
C LEU A 278 -5.00 -13.79 3.74
N VAL A 279 -5.82 -12.76 3.67
CA VAL A 279 -5.40 -11.38 3.47
C VAL A 279 -5.83 -10.56 4.67
N ILE A 280 -4.88 -9.91 5.32
CA ILE A 280 -5.10 -9.01 6.45
C ILE A 280 -4.77 -7.60 6.00
N ILE A 281 -5.65 -6.65 6.32
CA ILE A 281 -5.50 -5.24 6.00
C ILE A 281 -5.53 -4.47 7.31
N ASP A 282 -4.37 -4.04 7.79
CA ASP A 282 -4.20 -3.28 9.03
C ASP A 282 -4.44 -1.80 8.78
N GLU A 283 -5.15 -1.10 9.69
CA GLU A 283 -5.54 0.31 9.55
C GLU A 283 -6.19 0.59 8.18
N GLU A 284 -7.26 -0.15 7.85
CA GLU A 284 -7.91 -0.17 6.53
C GLU A 284 -8.40 1.20 6.05
N GLN A 285 -8.64 2.12 7.00
CA GLN A 285 -9.11 3.48 6.78
C GLN A 285 -7.99 4.45 6.39
N ASP A 286 -6.71 4.06 6.53
CA ASP A 286 -5.60 4.99 6.29
C ASP A 286 -5.54 5.42 4.81
N PRO A 287 -5.51 6.75 4.53
CA PRO A 287 -5.49 7.26 3.16
C PRO A 287 -4.25 6.84 2.36
N ALA A 288 -3.17 6.44 3.01
CA ALA A 288 -1.97 5.95 2.34
C ALA A 288 -2.19 4.66 1.52
N TYR A 289 -3.31 3.96 1.73
CA TYR A 289 -3.70 2.87 0.83
C TYR A 289 -4.07 3.34 -0.58
N LYS A 290 -4.43 4.60 -0.78
CA LYS A 290 -4.66 5.14 -2.12
C LYS A 290 -3.34 5.47 -2.81
N GLN A 291 -3.14 4.92 -4.00
CA GLN A 291 -2.04 5.31 -4.89
C GLN A 291 -2.48 6.48 -5.76
N THR A 292 -1.78 7.60 -5.67
CA THR A 292 -2.03 8.79 -6.50
C THR A 292 -1.21 8.75 -7.78
N GLU A 293 0.08 8.41 -7.70
CA GLU A 293 1.01 8.30 -8.83
C GLU A 293 2.02 7.15 -8.59
N PRO A 294 2.48 6.49 -9.64
CA PRO A 294 1.95 6.47 -11.01
C PRO A 294 0.65 5.64 -11.13
N ALA A 295 0.02 5.64 -12.32
CA ALA A 295 -1.03 4.67 -12.61
C ALA A 295 -0.51 3.22 -12.51
N PRO A 296 -1.37 2.26 -12.10
CA PRO A 296 -2.79 2.39 -11.73
C PRO A 296 -2.99 3.12 -10.40
N ARG A 297 -3.99 4.02 -10.35
CA ARG A 297 -4.33 4.79 -9.14
C ARG A 297 -5.30 4.03 -8.24
N TYR A 298 -4.89 2.86 -7.79
CA TYR A 298 -5.74 1.95 -7.04
C TYR A 298 -5.74 2.24 -5.54
N HIS A 299 -6.80 1.81 -4.86
CA HIS A 299 -6.87 1.75 -3.41
C HIS A 299 -6.43 0.37 -2.93
N GLY A 300 -5.38 0.28 -2.12
CA GLY A 300 -4.77 -0.98 -1.69
C GLY A 300 -5.73 -1.90 -0.95
N ARG A 301 -6.61 -1.35 -0.08
CA ARG A 301 -7.65 -2.12 0.61
C ARG A 301 -8.59 -2.83 -0.38
N ASP A 302 -9.17 -2.08 -1.31
CA ASP A 302 -10.17 -2.61 -2.23
C ASP A 302 -9.52 -3.60 -3.22
N ALA A 303 -8.31 -3.31 -3.66
CA ALA A 303 -7.51 -4.21 -4.49
C ALA A 303 -7.15 -5.51 -3.75
N ALA A 304 -6.84 -5.44 -2.45
CA ALA A 304 -6.54 -6.60 -1.61
C ALA A 304 -7.76 -7.52 -1.43
N ILE A 305 -8.95 -6.94 -1.25
CA ILE A 305 -10.21 -7.69 -1.16
C ILE A 305 -10.50 -8.40 -2.49
N ALA A 306 -10.26 -7.73 -3.62
CA ALA A 306 -10.42 -8.35 -4.93
C ALA A 306 -9.41 -9.48 -5.16
N LEU A 307 -8.14 -9.28 -4.79
CA LEU A 307 -7.11 -10.32 -4.87
C LEU A 307 -7.51 -11.54 -4.03
N ALA A 308 -7.97 -11.31 -2.79
CA ALA A 308 -8.48 -12.38 -1.94
C ALA A 308 -9.63 -13.14 -2.58
N GLY A 309 -10.60 -12.45 -3.20
CA GLY A 309 -11.70 -13.06 -3.93
C GLY A 309 -11.23 -13.93 -5.11
N ILE A 310 -10.21 -13.50 -5.85
CA ILE A 310 -9.61 -14.27 -6.96
C ILE A 310 -9.00 -15.59 -6.47
N HIS A 311 -8.39 -15.58 -5.29
CA HIS A 311 -7.76 -16.75 -4.67
C HIS A 311 -8.70 -17.57 -3.77
N GLY A 312 -9.94 -17.11 -3.53
CA GLY A 312 -10.82 -17.69 -2.51
C GLY A 312 -10.23 -17.60 -1.09
N ALA A 313 -9.47 -16.54 -0.81
CA ALA A 313 -8.83 -16.30 0.48
C ALA A 313 -9.77 -15.56 1.44
N ARG A 314 -9.65 -15.83 2.74
CA ARG A 314 -10.33 -15.07 3.78
C ARG A 314 -9.76 -13.66 3.88
N VAL A 315 -10.60 -12.70 4.29
CA VAL A 315 -10.19 -11.30 4.50
C VAL A 315 -10.46 -10.88 5.94
N LEU A 316 -9.45 -10.30 6.58
CA LEU A 316 -9.60 -9.61 7.86
C LEU A 316 -9.21 -8.14 7.69
N LEU A 317 -10.10 -7.25 8.10
CA LEU A 317 -9.89 -5.81 8.11
C LEU A 317 -9.72 -5.35 9.56
N GLY A 318 -8.64 -4.66 9.86
CA GLY A 318 -8.38 -4.08 11.17
C GLY A 318 -8.43 -2.57 11.12
N ALA A 319 -9.09 -1.97 12.10
CA ALA A 319 -9.15 -0.52 12.25
C ALA A 319 -9.40 -0.13 13.70
N THR A 320 -8.83 0.99 14.12
CA THR A 320 -9.25 1.64 15.36
C THR A 320 -10.60 2.31 15.18
N VAL A 321 -10.78 3.03 14.08
CA VAL A 321 -12.03 3.66 13.62
C VAL A 321 -12.19 3.31 12.15
N PRO A 322 -13.26 2.63 11.72
CA PRO A 322 -13.40 2.18 10.34
C PRO A 322 -13.64 3.33 9.36
N SER A 323 -13.36 3.09 8.08
CA SER A 323 -13.81 3.97 7.01
C SER A 323 -15.33 3.90 6.84
N LEU A 324 -15.95 4.95 6.28
CA LEU A 324 -17.37 4.93 5.95
C LEU A 324 -17.70 3.88 4.87
N GLU A 325 -16.76 3.56 3.99
CA GLU A 325 -16.88 2.44 3.04
C GLU A 325 -17.03 1.10 3.75
N THR A 326 -16.19 0.84 4.75
CA THR A 326 -16.27 -0.37 5.58
C THR A 326 -17.56 -0.39 6.40
N LEU A 327 -17.94 0.74 6.99
CA LEU A 327 -19.20 0.86 7.73
C LEU A 327 -20.42 0.58 6.84
N LEU A 328 -20.47 1.14 5.63
CA LEU A 328 -21.53 0.88 4.65
C LEU A 328 -21.62 -0.61 4.30
N ASN A 329 -20.48 -1.27 4.12
CA ASN A 329 -20.44 -2.70 3.82
C ASN A 329 -20.86 -3.56 5.02
N ILE A 330 -20.59 -3.14 6.26
CA ILE A 330 -21.13 -3.79 7.46
C ILE A 330 -22.66 -3.60 7.51
N ARG A 331 -23.17 -2.38 7.32
CA ARG A 331 -24.61 -2.07 7.36
C ARG A 331 -25.40 -2.77 6.25
N SER A 332 -24.79 -3.00 5.10
CA SER A 332 -25.37 -3.76 3.99
C SER A 332 -25.08 -5.27 4.07
N GLU A 333 -24.59 -5.77 5.20
CA GLU A 333 -24.27 -7.18 5.46
C GLU A 333 -23.29 -7.84 4.47
N LYS A 334 -22.54 -7.04 3.72
CA LYS A 334 -21.46 -7.53 2.86
C LYS A 334 -20.22 -7.92 3.68
N TYR A 335 -19.97 -7.21 4.80
CA TYR A 335 -18.91 -7.52 5.74
C TYR A 335 -19.51 -7.96 7.08
N ALA A 336 -18.81 -8.85 7.78
CA ALA A 336 -19.16 -9.29 9.11
C ALA A 336 -18.36 -8.48 10.15
N LEU A 337 -19.04 -7.86 11.09
CA LEU A 337 -18.41 -7.20 12.24
C LEU A 337 -18.18 -8.24 13.33
N ALA A 338 -16.95 -8.41 13.75
CA ALA A 338 -16.61 -9.19 14.93
C ALA A 338 -16.73 -8.33 16.20
N PRO A 339 -16.89 -8.95 17.37
CA PRO A 339 -16.96 -8.23 18.63
C PRO A 339 -15.79 -7.26 18.81
N VAL A 340 -16.09 -6.05 19.29
CA VAL A 340 -15.10 -5.00 19.56
C VAL A 340 -14.27 -5.40 20.79
N ALA A 341 -12.96 -5.40 20.67
CA ALA A 341 -12.08 -5.82 21.76
C ALA A 341 -11.94 -4.75 22.84
N THR A 342 -11.60 -3.52 22.46
CA THR A 342 -11.38 -2.42 23.42
C THR A 342 -11.66 -1.08 22.73
N PRO A 343 -12.47 -0.18 23.33
CA PRO A 343 -12.65 1.15 22.80
C PRO A 343 -11.31 1.91 22.75
N ALA A 344 -11.14 2.74 21.73
CA ALA A 344 -10.01 3.66 21.70
C ALA A 344 -10.11 4.69 22.86
N PRO A 345 -8.96 5.16 23.41
CA PRO A 345 -8.94 6.23 24.38
C PRO A 345 -9.67 7.46 23.84
N ARG A 346 -10.45 8.13 24.70
CA ARG A 346 -11.11 9.38 24.32
C ARG A 346 -10.11 10.53 24.39
N ALA A 347 -10.09 11.37 23.35
CA ALA A 347 -9.32 12.60 23.35
C ALA A 347 -10.09 13.70 24.09
N GLU A 348 -9.37 14.51 24.87
CA GLU A 348 -9.90 15.75 25.42
C GLU A 348 -9.73 16.88 24.40
N VAL A 349 -10.86 17.46 23.97
CA VAL A 349 -10.87 18.53 22.97
C VAL A 349 -10.84 19.88 23.65
N ILE A 350 -9.90 20.72 23.24
CA ILE A 350 -9.70 22.07 23.75
C ILE A 350 -10.09 23.06 22.65
N ASP A 351 -11.17 23.82 22.89
CA ASP A 351 -11.64 24.91 22.04
C ASP A 351 -10.71 26.13 22.19
N LEU A 352 -9.83 26.35 21.20
CA LEU A 352 -8.89 27.47 21.19
C LEU A 352 -9.59 28.84 21.18
N ALA A 353 -10.78 28.95 20.56
CA ALA A 353 -11.53 30.20 20.55
C ALA A 353 -12.10 30.52 21.92
N ALA A 354 -12.63 29.50 22.61
CA ALA A 354 -13.12 29.65 23.98
C ALA A 354 -11.97 29.92 24.97
N GLU A 355 -10.87 29.20 24.86
CA GLU A 355 -9.68 29.41 25.70
C GLU A 355 -9.12 30.83 25.54
N ARG A 356 -8.99 31.32 24.31
CA ARG A 356 -8.51 32.67 24.03
C ARG A 356 -9.39 33.75 24.68
N ARG A 357 -10.71 33.56 24.70
CA ARG A 357 -11.65 34.51 25.31
C ARG A 357 -11.67 34.44 26.84
N LYS A 358 -11.59 33.25 27.43
CA LYS A 358 -11.75 33.06 28.88
C LYS A 358 -10.45 33.14 29.66
N ASN A 359 -9.44 32.43 29.20
CA ASN A 359 -8.21 32.18 29.97
C ASN A 359 -6.95 32.76 29.30
N GLY A 360 -7.06 33.19 28.04
CA GLY A 360 -5.94 33.55 27.19
C GLY A 360 -5.12 32.35 26.75
N LEU A 361 -4.24 32.59 25.76
CA LEU A 361 -3.22 31.63 25.32
C LEU A 361 -1.85 32.17 25.75
N VAL A 362 -0.89 31.29 25.99
CA VAL A 362 0.51 31.63 26.15
C VAL A 362 1.25 31.07 24.92
N GLY A 363 1.54 31.95 23.96
CA GLY A 363 2.00 31.52 22.64
C GLY A 363 0.99 30.60 21.97
N ASN A 364 1.44 29.38 21.62
CA ASN A 364 0.61 28.34 21.02
C ASN A 364 -0.11 27.43 22.03
N PHE A 365 0.06 27.67 23.34
CA PHE A 365 -0.45 26.80 24.40
C PHE A 365 -1.70 27.38 25.06
N SER A 366 -2.76 26.57 25.15
CA SER A 366 -3.93 26.85 25.98
C SER A 366 -3.62 26.64 27.47
N ARG A 367 -4.33 27.33 28.35
CA ARG A 367 -4.17 27.14 29.81
C ARG A 367 -4.46 25.71 30.23
N LYS A 368 -5.49 25.09 29.65
CA LYS A 368 -5.82 23.69 29.91
C LYS A 368 -4.66 22.75 29.56
N LEU A 369 -4.01 22.95 28.40
CA LEU A 369 -2.86 22.13 28.02
C LEU A 369 -1.68 22.36 28.98
N ILE A 370 -1.41 23.62 29.36
CA ILE A 370 -0.36 23.95 30.32
C ILE A 370 -0.58 23.25 31.65
N ASP A 371 -1.83 23.29 32.16
CA ASP A 371 -2.19 22.66 33.42
C ASP A 371 -2.07 21.13 33.35
N ALA A 372 -2.52 20.50 32.28
CA ALA A 372 -2.39 19.06 32.06
C ALA A 372 -0.92 18.61 32.04
N VAL A 373 -0.06 19.35 31.32
CA VAL A 373 1.38 19.04 31.27
C VAL A 373 2.03 19.21 32.64
N ARG A 374 1.66 20.22 33.42
CA ARG A 374 2.19 20.46 34.78
C ARG A 374 1.76 19.39 35.77
N GLN A 375 0.56 18.86 35.63
CA GLN A 375 0.01 17.80 36.49
C GLN A 375 0.55 16.41 36.15
N SER A 376 1.05 16.21 34.94
CA SER A 376 1.60 14.94 34.52
C SER A 376 3.06 14.78 34.93
N SER A 377 3.51 13.54 35.17
CA SER A 377 4.90 13.23 35.53
C SER A 377 5.73 12.61 34.42
N GLY A 378 5.09 12.15 33.34
CA GLY A 378 5.76 11.45 32.23
C GLY A 378 6.21 12.35 31.09
N PRO A 379 6.86 11.77 30.05
CA PRO A 379 7.22 12.50 28.83
C PRO A 379 5.98 13.03 28.11
N VAL A 380 6.14 14.18 27.44
CA VAL A 380 5.08 14.84 26.68
C VAL A 380 5.48 14.90 25.21
N LEU A 381 4.58 14.47 24.35
CA LEU A 381 4.74 14.58 22.92
C LEU A 381 3.81 15.66 22.36
N LEU A 382 4.38 16.69 21.75
CA LEU A 382 3.65 17.71 21.02
C LEU A 382 3.60 17.37 19.54
N LEU A 383 2.40 17.19 19.02
CA LEU A 383 2.17 16.96 17.59
C LEU A 383 1.90 18.32 16.94
N ARG A 384 2.90 18.81 16.18
CA ARG A 384 2.80 20.10 15.53
C ARG A 384 1.93 20.07 14.27
N GLY A 385 1.24 21.17 14.02
CA GLY A 385 0.56 21.44 12.76
C GLY A 385 1.41 22.34 11.85
N TRP A 386 1.16 23.65 11.89
CA TRP A 386 1.89 24.65 11.09
C TRP A 386 3.07 25.29 11.82
N GLU A 387 3.20 25.05 13.12
CA GLU A 387 4.22 25.65 13.95
C GLU A 387 5.63 25.26 13.49
N LYS A 388 6.56 26.20 13.58
CA LYS A 388 7.98 25.92 13.39
C LYS A 388 8.50 25.14 14.59
N PRO A 389 9.19 24.01 14.39
CA PRO A 389 9.61 23.15 15.50
C PRO A 389 10.51 23.88 16.50
N GLU A 390 11.41 24.76 16.03
CA GLU A 390 12.34 25.51 16.88
C GLU A 390 11.58 26.49 17.79
N ALA A 391 10.64 27.26 17.23
CA ALA A 391 9.85 28.22 18.00
C ALA A 391 8.94 27.51 19.02
N LEU A 392 8.34 26.40 18.63
CA LEU A 392 7.50 25.62 19.54
C LEU A 392 8.34 24.99 20.68
N GLN A 393 9.59 24.60 20.40
CA GLN A 393 10.51 24.08 21.42
C GLN A 393 10.91 25.20 22.41
N GLU A 394 11.25 26.39 21.95
CA GLU A 394 11.58 27.53 22.80
C GLU A 394 10.42 27.93 23.73
N GLU A 395 9.18 27.93 23.19
CA GLU A 395 7.98 28.17 23.99
C GLU A 395 7.78 27.07 25.05
N ALA A 396 7.96 25.80 24.65
CA ALA A 396 7.81 24.66 25.55
C ALA A 396 8.86 24.67 26.66
N ASP A 397 10.12 24.93 26.34
CA ASP A 397 11.22 25.01 27.31
C ASP A 397 11.01 26.13 28.32
N THR A 398 10.45 27.28 27.87
CA THR A 398 10.10 28.41 28.73
C THR A 398 8.93 28.07 29.67
N LEU A 399 7.89 27.38 29.18
CA LEU A 399 6.70 27.07 29.97
C LEU A 399 6.91 25.90 30.93
N PHE A 400 7.80 24.97 30.57
CA PHE A 400 7.99 23.67 31.24
C PHE A 400 9.49 23.36 31.46
N PRO A 401 10.23 24.19 32.18
CA PRO A 401 11.66 24.01 32.36
C PRO A 401 11.99 22.64 32.97
N GLY A 402 12.90 21.90 32.32
CA GLY A 402 13.36 20.59 32.75
C GLY A 402 12.41 19.40 32.47
N ARG A 403 11.33 19.63 31.72
CA ARG A 403 10.42 18.55 31.29
C ARG A 403 10.93 17.90 30.01
N ASP A 404 10.74 16.58 29.89
CA ASP A 404 10.96 15.83 28.63
C ASP A 404 9.79 16.12 27.68
N ILE A 405 9.98 17.12 26.81
CA ILE A 405 9.02 17.51 25.79
C ILE A 405 9.61 17.27 24.42
N ARG A 406 8.91 16.47 23.60
CA ARG A 406 9.32 16.09 22.26
C ARG A 406 8.32 16.62 21.25
N ILE A 407 8.83 17.10 20.10
CA ILE A 407 7.99 17.65 19.03
C ILE A 407 8.11 16.75 17.82
N LYS A 408 6.98 16.27 17.32
CA LYS A 408 6.91 15.43 16.12
C LYS A 408 5.82 15.94 15.16
N THR A 409 5.95 15.58 13.89
CA THR A 409 4.84 15.61 12.93
C THR A 409 4.04 14.33 13.02
N LEU A 410 2.83 14.30 12.46
CA LEU A 410 2.02 13.06 12.38
C LEU A 410 2.78 11.93 11.65
N ALA A 411 3.50 12.27 10.58
CA ALA A 411 4.31 11.30 9.84
C ALA A 411 5.48 10.75 10.68
N ALA A 412 6.14 11.60 11.48
CA ALA A 412 7.19 11.17 12.38
C ALA A 412 6.64 10.31 13.53
N LEU A 413 5.48 10.67 14.10
CA LEU A 413 4.79 9.86 15.11
C LEU A 413 4.47 8.46 14.58
N LYS A 414 3.88 8.36 13.39
CA LYS A 414 3.56 7.08 12.76
C LYS A 414 4.82 6.20 12.53
N ARG A 415 5.95 6.82 12.18
CA ARG A 415 7.21 6.11 11.88
C ARG A 415 8.00 5.71 13.12
N GLU A 416 8.08 6.58 14.10
CA GLU A 416 9.00 6.48 15.26
C GLU A 416 8.28 6.12 16.55
N GLY A 417 6.95 6.20 16.56
CA GLY A 417 6.15 6.03 17.77
C GLY A 417 6.19 7.24 18.70
N ALA A 418 5.56 7.09 19.86
CA ALA A 418 5.44 8.15 20.88
C ALA A 418 6.51 8.07 21.99
N ASP A 419 7.42 7.11 21.93
CA ASP A 419 8.53 6.92 22.89
C ASP A 419 8.08 6.92 24.37
N GLY A 420 6.93 6.27 24.64
CA GLY A 420 6.38 6.18 25.98
C GLY A 420 5.75 7.47 26.51
N ALA A 421 5.30 8.37 25.65
CA ALA A 421 4.65 9.62 26.05
C ALA A 421 3.43 9.36 26.94
N ALA A 422 3.39 10.02 28.09
CA ALA A 422 2.23 10.01 28.99
C ALA A 422 1.10 10.90 28.45
N ILE A 423 1.47 12.00 27.78
CA ILE A 423 0.55 12.93 27.11
C ILE A 423 0.96 13.07 25.65
N LEU A 424 0.01 12.99 24.74
CA LEU A 424 0.11 13.40 23.36
C LEU A 424 -0.79 14.61 23.14
N ALA A 425 -0.19 15.77 22.85
CA ALA A 425 -0.94 17.00 22.61
C ALA A 425 -0.86 17.42 21.15
N VAL A 426 -2.00 17.53 20.48
CA VAL A 426 -2.10 18.08 19.13
C VAL A 426 -2.22 19.59 19.23
N MET A 427 -1.22 20.31 18.73
CA MET A 427 -1.14 21.78 18.91
C MET A 427 -2.17 22.52 18.06
N GLN A 428 -2.37 22.09 16.81
CA GLN A 428 -3.41 22.61 15.91
C GLN A 428 -3.99 21.50 15.04
N ALA A 429 -5.04 20.86 15.50
CA ALA A 429 -5.65 19.74 14.78
C ALA A 429 -6.22 20.15 13.41
N ASP A 430 -6.64 21.41 13.28
CA ASP A 430 -7.14 21.96 12.00
C ASP A 430 -6.09 21.94 10.88
N ALA A 431 -4.79 21.92 11.24
CA ALA A 431 -3.70 21.80 10.28
C ALA A 431 -3.54 20.42 9.68
N LEU A 432 -4.04 19.40 10.36
CA LEU A 432 -3.90 17.98 9.97
C LEU A 432 -5.04 17.50 9.09
N ILE A 433 -6.10 18.30 8.93
CA ILE A 433 -7.32 17.94 8.22
C ILE A 433 -7.73 19.08 7.29
N SER A 434 -7.92 18.79 6.00
CA SER A 434 -8.42 19.77 5.03
C SER A 434 -9.81 20.26 5.42
N ARG A 435 -10.01 21.59 5.44
CA ARG A 435 -11.28 22.21 5.84
C ARG A 435 -12.38 22.05 4.79
N ASP A 436 -12.01 21.99 3.53
CA ASP A 436 -12.93 22.03 2.38
C ASP A 436 -13.29 20.64 1.85
N ASP A 437 -12.89 19.57 2.57
CA ASP A 437 -13.17 18.20 2.18
C ASP A 437 -14.41 17.69 2.92
N PHE A 438 -15.34 17.11 2.15
CA PHE A 438 -16.51 16.44 2.73
C PHE A 438 -16.14 15.27 3.66
N ARG A 439 -14.91 14.72 3.58
CA ARG A 439 -14.36 13.68 4.46
C ARG A 439 -13.78 14.22 5.77
N ALA A 440 -13.78 15.53 5.99
CA ALA A 440 -13.05 16.14 7.11
C ALA A 440 -13.46 15.59 8.48
N ASP A 441 -14.77 15.40 8.73
CA ASP A 441 -15.28 14.88 10.02
C ASP A 441 -14.93 13.39 10.20
N GLU A 442 -15.03 12.61 9.15
CA GLU A 442 -14.58 11.20 9.13
C GLU A 442 -13.08 11.10 9.44
N ARG A 443 -12.25 11.92 8.77
CA ARG A 443 -10.80 11.96 9.01
C ARG A 443 -10.45 12.41 10.43
N ALA A 444 -11.24 13.30 11.02
CA ALA A 444 -11.05 13.71 12.40
C ALA A 444 -11.27 12.54 13.37
N ALA A 445 -12.36 11.78 13.20
CA ALA A 445 -12.62 10.59 14.00
C ALA A 445 -11.51 9.53 13.85
N GLN A 446 -11.05 9.30 12.62
CA GLN A 446 -9.96 8.36 12.32
C GLN A 446 -8.62 8.82 12.90
N LEU A 447 -8.31 10.13 12.83
CA LEU A 447 -7.12 10.71 13.44
C LEU A 447 -7.12 10.48 14.95
N LEU A 448 -8.22 10.78 15.63
CA LEU A 448 -8.36 10.56 17.08
C LEU A 448 -8.16 9.09 17.45
N GLY A 449 -8.76 8.18 16.68
CA GLY A 449 -8.55 6.74 16.85
C GLY A 449 -7.08 6.33 16.70
N THR A 450 -6.42 6.82 15.67
CA THR A 450 -4.99 6.55 15.44
C THR A 450 -4.12 7.09 16.57
N LEU A 451 -4.37 8.31 17.05
CA LEU A 451 -3.62 8.90 18.17
C LEU A 451 -3.76 8.08 19.45
N GLY A 452 -4.94 7.46 19.65
CA GLY A 452 -5.20 6.55 20.77
C GLY A 452 -4.33 5.30 20.85
N LEU A 453 -3.66 4.94 19.75
CA LEU A 453 -2.68 3.85 19.74
C LEU A 453 -1.32 4.24 20.37
N PHE A 454 -1.06 5.53 20.50
CA PHE A 454 0.28 6.04 20.84
C PHE A 454 0.40 6.57 22.27
N ALA A 455 -0.69 7.05 22.87
CA ALA A 455 -0.65 7.58 24.23
C ALA A 455 -1.99 7.38 24.95
N PRO A 456 -1.96 7.18 26.28
CA PRO A 456 -3.18 6.99 27.08
C PRO A 456 -3.98 8.28 27.26
N HIS A 457 -3.31 9.43 27.23
CA HIS A 457 -3.93 10.74 27.41
C HIS A 457 -3.67 11.62 26.19
N ILE A 458 -4.74 12.00 25.49
CA ILE A 458 -4.69 12.78 24.25
C ILE A 458 -5.40 14.10 24.46
N LEU A 459 -4.71 15.20 24.19
CA LEU A 459 -5.23 16.56 24.22
C LEU A 459 -5.23 17.14 22.80
N VAL A 460 -6.34 17.69 22.36
CA VAL A 460 -6.48 18.19 20.98
C VAL A 460 -6.91 19.65 21.00
N GLN A 461 -5.99 20.55 20.68
CA GLN A 461 -6.28 21.98 20.48
C GLN A 461 -6.82 22.22 19.06
N THR A 462 -7.97 22.85 18.93
CA THR A 462 -8.63 23.11 17.64
C THR A 462 -9.48 24.39 17.67
N GLY A 463 -9.60 25.04 16.53
CA GLY A 463 -10.55 26.13 16.30
C GLY A 463 -11.96 25.64 15.92
N VAL A 464 -12.14 24.33 15.64
CA VAL A 464 -13.40 23.70 15.23
C VAL A 464 -13.71 22.52 16.15
N PRO A 465 -14.03 22.75 17.44
CA PRO A 465 -14.19 21.69 18.43
C PRO A 465 -15.27 20.68 18.08
N ALA A 466 -16.36 21.09 17.44
CA ALA A 466 -17.45 20.20 17.04
C ALA A 466 -16.98 19.04 16.12
N ARG A 467 -15.93 19.26 15.31
CA ARG A 467 -15.36 18.22 14.42
C ARG A 467 -14.67 17.11 15.18
N PHE A 468 -14.10 17.42 16.35
CA PHE A 468 -13.31 16.49 17.15
C PHE A 468 -14.05 16.02 18.43
N SER A 469 -15.23 16.57 18.72
CA SER A 469 -15.97 16.30 19.96
C SER A 469 -16.51 14.87 20.06
N GLY A 470 -16.64 14.18 18.92
CA GLY A 470 -17.30 12.87 18.86
C GLY A 470 -18.82 12.94 19.05
N GLU A 471 -19.43 14.14 18.97
CA GLU A 471 -20.88 14.32 19.03
C GLU A 471 -21.58 13.71 17.81
N ARG A 472 -20.94 13.75 16.65
CA ARG A 472 -21.42 13.11 15.43
C ARG A 472 -20.88 11.70 15.33
N SER A 473 -21.78 10.72 15.28
CA SER A 473 -21.39 9.32 15.07
C SER A 473 -21.01 9.05 13.61
N LEU A 474 -20.30 7.96 13.36
CA LEU A 474 -20.03 7.52 11.98
C LEU A 474 -21.31 7.17 11.21
N ASP A 475 -22.36 6.72 11.91
CA ASP A 475 -23.68 6.47 11.29
C ASP A 475 -24.35 7.77 10.86
N ASP A 476 -24.22 8.86 11.64
CA ASP A 476 -24.72 10.19 11.24
C ASP A 476 -24.00 10.70 10.00
N LEU A 477 -22.65 10.52 9.96
CA LEU A 477 -21.85 10.88 8.80
C LEU A 477 -22.24 10.06 7.56
N LEU A 478 -22.49 8.76 7.74
CA LEU A 478 -22.94 7.90 6.64
C LEU A 478 -24.32 8.29 6.11
N ALA A 479 -25.25 8.62 7.01
CA ALA A 479 -26.59 9.09 6.64
C ALA A 479 -26.53 10.41 5.85
N GLU A 480 -25.65 11.33 6.25
CA GLU A 480 -25.40 12.58 5.52
C GLU A 480 -24.85 12.31 4.11
N ARG A 481 -23.86 11.37 3.98
CA ARG A 481 -23.34 10.97 2.67
C ARG A 481 -24.43 10.39 1.77
N GLN A 482 -25.32 9.60 2.33
CA GLN A 482 -26.44 9.04 1.60
C GLN A 482 -27.42 10.12 1.14
N GLN A 483 -27.74 11.07 2.01
CA GLN A 483 -28.63 12.18 1.70
C GLN A 483 -28.12 13.06 0.56
N PHE A 484 -26.82 13.37 0.55
CA PHE A 484 -26.20 14.25 -0.44
C PHE A 484 -25.58 13.51 -1.64
N GLY A 485 -25.68 12.20 -1.70
CA GLY A 485 -25.12 11.40 -2.80
C GLY A 485 -23.59 11.44 -2.87
N PHE A 486 -22.91 11.53 -1.72
CA PHE A 486 -21.45 11.48 -1.64
C PHE A 486 -20.93 10.04 -1.45
N PRO A 487 -19.64 9.78 -1.76
CA PRO A 487 -19.00 8.53 -1.36
C PRO A 487 -19.11 8.28 0.15
N PRO A 488 -19.33 7.02 0.57
CA PRO A 488 -19.28 5.80 -0.20
C PRO A 488 -20.61 5.40 -0.87
N CYS A 489 -21.68 6.18 -0.75
CA CYS A 489 -22.98 5.84 -1.34
C CYS A 489 -23.00 5.96 -2.86
N THR A 490 -22.16 6.82 -3.41
CA THR A 490 -21.83 6.93 -4.84
C THR A 490 -20.36 6.64 -5.06
N ARG A 491 -19.97 6.51 -6.33
CA ARG A 491 -18.57 6.45 -6.74
C ARG A 491 -18.13 7.79 -7.29
N LEU A 492 -17.10 8.37 -6.72
CA LEU A 492 -16.48 9.58 -7.25
C LEU A 492 -15.44 9.21 -8.32
N VAL A 493 -15.56 9.82 -9.49
CA VAL A 493 -14.57 9.75 -10.55
C VAL A 493 -14.20 11.17 -10.95
N GLU A 494 -12.91 11.49 -10.87
CA GLU A 494 -12.40 12.79 -11.29
C GLU A 494 -11.69 12.67 -12.62
N LEU A 495 -12.03 13.57 -13.55
CA LEU A 495 -11.26 13.81 -14.75
C LEU A 495 -10.17 14.84 -14.42
N ARG A 496 -8.92 14.43 -14.55
CA ARG A 496 -7.77 15.27 -14.20
C ARG A 496 -6.82 15.47 -15.39
N ARG A 497 -6.15 16.62 -15.41
CA ARG A 497 -5.11 16.94 -16.40
C ARG A 497 -3.80 16.23 -16.06
N GLN A 498 -3.20 15.59 -17.05
CA GLN A 498 -1.89 14.95 -16.87
C GLN A 498 -0.79 15.99 -16.62
N GLY A 499 0.08 15.75 -15.67
CA GLY A 499 1.20 16.63 -15.29
C GLY A 499 0.85 17.61 -14.17
N SER A 500 -0.23 18.40 -14.29
CA SER A 500 -0.65 19.32 -13.20
C SER A 500 -1.50 18.66 -12.12
N GLY A 501 -2.20 17.56 -12.45
CA GLY A 501 -3.19 16.96 -11.55
C GLY A 501 -4.46 17.79 -11.36
N GLU A 502 -4.62 18.90 -12.10
CA GLU A 502 -5.78 19.78 -12.04
C GLU A 502 -7.08 19.01 -12.28
N ILE A 503 -8.06 19.17 -11.42
CA ILE A 503 -9.38 18.56 -11.54
C ILE A 503 -10.17 19.37 -12.59
N LEU A 504 -10.55 18.71 -13.68
CA LEU A 504 -11.35 19.30 -14.75
C LEU A 504 -12.84 19.07 -14.50
N GLU A 505 -13.21 17.86 -14.09
CA GLU A 505 -14.60 17.47 -13.84
C GLU A 505 -14.69 16.48 -12.68
N ARG A 506 -15.83 16.48 -11.98
CA ARG A 506 -16.19 15.52 -10.93
C ARG A 506 -17.49 14.82 -11.29
N HIS A 507 -17.47 13.49 -11.25
CA HIS A 507 -18.63 12.66 -11.54
C HIS A 507 -18.97 11.78 -10.34
N PHE A 508 -20.18 11.98 -9.78
CA PHE A 508 -20.74 11.14 -8.72
C PHE A 508 -21.63 10.08 -9.37
N LEU A 509 -21.09 8.88 -9.53
CA LEU A 509 -21.75 7.79 -10.22
C LEU A 509 -22.54 6.92 -9.22
N PRO A 510 -23.86 6.67 -9.46
CA PRO A 510 -24.62 5.77 -8.62
C PRO A 510 -24.06 4.35 -8.68
N ARG A 511 -24.12 3.62 -7.57
CA ARG A 511 -23.68 2.21 -7.47
C ARG A 511 -24.79 1.24 -7.86
N ASP A 512 -25.35 1.44 -9.05
CA ASP A 512 -26.40 0.61 -9.63
C ASP A 512 -25.95 -0.10 -10.91
N ARG A 513 -26.88 -0.75 -11.60
CA ARG A 513 -26.60 -1.49 -12.84
C ARG A 513 -26.07 -0.60 -13.99
N SER A 514 -26.27 0.72 -13.94
CA SER A 514 -25.79 1.67 -14.94
C SER A 514 -24.32 2.03 -14.78
N LEU A 515 -23.68 1.69 -13.66
CA LEU A 515 -22.30 2.08 -13.32
C LEU A 515 -21.29 1.68 -14.41
N ALA A 516 -21.38 0.45 -14.93
CA ALA A 516 -20.46 -0.03 -15.96
C ALA A 516 -20.59 0.78 -17.26
N ALA A 517 -21.82 1.06 -17.70
CA ALA A 517 -22.07 1.87 -18.91
C ALA A 517 -21.57 3.30 -18.74
N ARG A 518 -21.80 3.92 -17.56
CA ARG A 518 -21.32 5.28 -17.27
C ARG A 518 -19.79 5.36 -17.23
N LYS A 519 -19.13 4.35 -16.66
CA LYS A 519 -17.67 4.24 -16.67
C LYS A 519 -17.12 4.13 -18.10
N ALA A 520 -17.74 3.28 -18.94
CA ALA A 520 -17.35 3.13 -20.35
C ALA A 520 -17.52 4.44 -21.14
N ASP A 521 -18.60 5.18 -20.90
CA ASP A 521 -18.83 6.50 -21.51
C ASP A 521 -17.73 7.50 -21.12
N LEU A 522 -17.34 7.59 -19.85
CA LEU A 522 -16.25 8.44 -19.39
C LEU A 522 -14.91 8.09 -20.07
N VAL A 523 -14.61 6.80 -20.18
CA VAL A 523 -13.39 6.34 -20.88
C VAL A 523 -13.41 6.69 -22.35
N SER A 524 -14.56 6.58 -23.03
CA SER A 524 -14.69 6.88 -24.47
C SER A 524 -14.44 8.37 -24.79
N ARG A 525 -14.79 9.27 -23.87
CA ARG A 525 -14.64 10.73 -23.99
C ARG A 525 -13.29 11.26 -23.53
N LEU A 526 -12.38 10.39 -23.08
CA LEU A 526 -11.12 10.80 -22.49
C LEU A 526 -10.23 11.50 -23.52
N ALA A 527 -9.97 12.79 -23.32
CA ALA A 527 -9.12 13.60 -24.18
C ALA A 527 -7.63 13.23 -24.03
N PRO A 528 -6.77 13.52 -25.02
CA PRO A 528 -5.32 13.45 -24.85
C PRO A 528 -4.85 14.26 -23.64
N ASN A 529 -3.82 13.78 -22.95
CA ASN A 529 -3.26 14.43 -21.75
C ASN A 529 -4.23 14.57 -20.55
N THR A 530 -5.25 13.72 -20.51
CA THR A 530 -6.12 13.58 -19.35
C THR A 530 -6.13 12.17 -18.82
N TYR A 531 -6.60 12.00 -17.57
CA TYR A 531 -6.78 10.71 -16.96
C TYR A 531 -7.96 10.73 -15.97
N LEU A 532 -8.48 9.55 -15.67
CA LEU A 532 -9.52 9.35 -14.66
C LEU A 532 -8.88 8.88 -13.34
N ASP A 533 -9.32 9.48 -12.24
CA ASP A 533 -9.00 9.02 -10.90
C ASP A 533 -10.29 8.56 -10.22
N VAL A 534 -10.33 7.28 -9.87
CA VAL A 534 -11.50 6.64 -9.25
C VAL A 534 -11.33 6.62 -7.75
N ASP A 535 -12.34 7.11 -7.03
CA ASP A 535 -12.34 7.24 -5.57
C ASP A 535 -11.10 8.00 -5.06
N PRO A 536 -10.82 9.24 -5.55
CA PRO A 536 -9.73 10.07 -5.05
C PRO A 536 -9.95 10.41 -3.57
N LEU A 537 -8.85 10.61 -2.84
CA LEU A 537 -8.85 10.97 -1.43
C LEU A 537 -8.32 12.38 -1.15
N ASP A 538 -7.89 13.09 -2.19
CA ASP A 538 -7.30 14.44 -2.09
C ASP A 538 -8.37 15.51 -2.05
#